data_5a39b41802ac29990aa12c0a219d20df
#
_entry.id   5a39b41802ac29990aa12c0a219d20df
#
_cell.length_a   1.000
_cell.length_b   1.000
_cell.length_c   1.000
_cell.angle_alpha   90.00
_cell.angle_beta   90.00
_cell.angle_gamma   90.00
#
_symmetry.space_group_name_H-M   'P 1'
#
loop_
_entity.id
_entity.type
_entity.pdbx_description
1 polymer ?
#
loop_
_entity_poly.entity_id
_entity_poly.type
_entity_poly.pdbx_seq_one_letter_code
_entity_poly.pdbx_strand_id
1 'polypeptide(L)'
;FINTSIAGRDYQIRAIRSVLEGIEQKKRDFLLVMATGTGKTRTCIAMVDALMRAGHVEKVLFLVDRIALREQALAAFKEHMPNEPRWPNVGEKLIAKDRRIYVATYPTMLNIMRDEAQRLSPHFFDFIVVDESHRSIYNTFGEVLGYFKTVTLGLTATPTDIIDHNTFQLFHCEDGLPTFAYTFEEAVNNVPPYLCNFQVMKI
;
A
#
# COMPACT_ATOMS: atom_id res chain seq x y z
N PHE A 1 -2.45 18.70 -3.95
CA PHE A 1 -1.96 18.41 -5.31
C PHE A 1 -1.12 17.13 -5.30
N ILE A 2 -1.33 16.22 -6.26
CA ILE A 2 -0.54 15.00 -6.45
C ILE A 2 0.82 15.40 -7.03
N ASN A 3 1.90 14.85 -6.46
CA ASN A 3 3.26 15.07 -6.97
C ASN A 3 3.51 14.18 -8.20
N THR A 4 3.40 14.76 -9.39
CA THR A 4 3.54 14.05 -10.67
C THR A 4 4.97 13.60 -10.97
N SER A 5 5.98 14.10 -10.26
CA SER A 5 7.35 13.57 -10.36
C SER A 5 7.48 12.18 -9.73
N ILE A 6 6.65 11.84 -8.74
CA ILE A 6 6.59 10.52 -8.13
C ILE A 6 5.70 9.60 -8.95
N ALA A 7 4.45 10.01 -9.26
CA ALA A 7 3.48 9.22 -10.02
C ALA A 7 2.71 10.15 -10.96
N GLY A 8 3.13 10.20 -12.23
CA GLY A 8 2.61 11.14 -13.22
C GLY A 8 1.80 10.52 -14.35
N ARG A 9 1.64 9.20 -14.38
CA ARG A 9 0.83 8.53 -15.40
C ARG A 9 -0.66 8.71 -15.09
N ASP A 10 -1.49 8.88 -16.11
CA ASP A 10 -2.91 9.18 -15.94
C ASP A 10 -3.65 8.18 -15.04
N TYR A 11 -3.45 6.88 -15.25
CA TYR A 11 -4.05 5.85 -14.40
C TYR A 11 -3.58 5.91 -12.94
N GLN A 12 -2.33 6.32 -12.69
CA GLN A 12 -1.82 6.50 -11.32
C GLN A 12 -2.52 7.68 -10.64
N ILE A 13 -2.68 8.77 -11.36
CA ILE A 13 -3.41 9.95 -10.87
C ILE A 13 -4.88 9.59 -10.59
N ARG A 14 -5.54 8.83 -11.48
CA ARG A 14 -6.92 8.35 -11.27
C ARG A 14 -7.02 7.45 -10.04
N ALA A 15 -6.09 6.50 -9.87
CA ALA A 15 -6.05 5.63 -8.70
C ALA A 15 -5.93 6.43 -7.39
N ILE A 16 -5.03 7.41 -7.36
CA ILE A 16 -4.85 8.28 -6.20
C ILE A 16 -6.12 9.08 -5.91
N ARG A 17 -6.74 9.68 -6.92
CA ARG A 17 -7.98 10.44 -6.78
C ARG A 17 -9.12 9.59 -6.24
N SER A 18 -9.31 8.38 -6.73
CA SER A 18 -10.37 7.48 -6.24
C SER A 18 -10.26 7.21 -4.75
N VAL A 19 -9.04 7.06 -4.22
CA VAL A 19 -8.84 6.88 -2.78
C VAL A 19 -9.05 8.19 -2.01
N LEU A 20 -8.51 9.32 -2.49
CA LEU A 20 -8.68 10.61 -1.84
C LEU A 20 -10.16 11.03 -1.74
N GLU A 21 -10.90 10.88 -2.82
CA GLU A 21 -12.36 11.12 -2.86
C GLU A 21 -13.12 10.20 -1.89
N GLY A 22 -12.71 8.93 -1.81
CA GLY A 22 -13.28 8.01 -0.83
C GLY A 22 -13.00 8.42 0.62
N ILE A 23 -11.80 8.92 0.92
CA ILE A 23 -11.44 9.45 2.25
C ILE A 23 -12.30 10.68 2.58
N GLU A 24 -12.52 11.59 1.64
CA GLU A 24 -13.42 12.74 1.81
C GLU A 24 -14.87 12.29 2.12
N GLN A 25 -15.31 11.17 1.52
CA GLN A 25 -16.59 10.51 1.80
C GLN A 25 -16.58 9.70 3.11
N LYS A 26 -15.50 9.77 3.92
CA LYS A 26 -15.31 9.05 5.19
C LYS A 26 -15.24 7.54 5.05
N LYS A 27 -14.95 7.01 3.88
CA LYS A 27 -14.57 5.60 3.69
C LYS A 27 -13.21 5.36 4.32
N ARG A 28 -13.00 4.14 4.83
CA ARG A 28 -11.77 3.79 5.56
C ARG A 28 -10.98 2.68 4.91
N ASP A 29 -11.60 1.88 4.06
CA ASP A 29 -10.98 0.71 3.47
C ASP A 29 -11.00 0.84 1.95
N PHE A 30 -9.84 0.62 1.33
CA PHE A 30 -9.62 0.79 -0.09
C PHE A 30 -8.83 -0.38 -0.65
N LEU A 31 -9.13 -0.77 -1.89
CA LEU A 31 -8.40 -1.79 -2.64
C LEU A 31 -8.04 -1.27 -4.02
N LEU A 32 -6.75 -1.21 -4.33
CA LEU A 32 -6.24 -0.91 -5.67
C LEU A 32 -5.73 -2.18 -6.34
N VAL A 33 -6.30 -2.51 -7.46
CA VAL A 33 -5.87 -3.61 -8.33
C VAL A 33 -5.07 -3.00 -9.48
N MET A 34 -3.77 -3.24 -9.52
CA MET A 34 -2.90 -2.67 -10.55
C MET A 34 -1.91 -3.73 -11.02
N ALA A 35 -1.83 -3.97 -12.32
CA ALA A 35 -0.94 -4.97 -12.90
C ALA A 35 0.52 -4.79 -12.45
N THR A 36 1.28 -5.89 -12.42
CA THR A 36 2.73 -5.84 -12.12
C THR A 36 3.45 -4.95 -13.14
N GLY A 37 4.39 -4.14 -12.69
CA GLY A 37 5.13 -3.20 -13.56
C GLY A 37 4.44 -1.86 -13.82
N THR A 38 3.19 -1.66 -13.37
CA THR A 38 2.47 -0.38 -13.52
C THR A 38 2.84 0.68 -12.46
N GLY A 39 3.72 0.32 -11.52
CA GLY A 39 4.22 1.27 -10.51
C GLY A 39 3.31 1.43 -9.29
N LYS A 40 2.71 0.35 -8.79
CA LYS A 40 1.90 0.32 -7.56
C LYS A 40 2.56 1.07 -6.40
N THR A 41 3.80 0.72 -6.08
CA THR A 41 4.55 1.32 -4.97
C THR A 41 4.72 2.82 -5.17
N ARG A 42 5.05 3.29 -6.38
CA ARG A 42 5.17 4.73 -6.67
C ARG A 42 3.83 5.45 -6.55
N THR A 43 2.75 4.82 -7.01
CA THR A 43 1.38 5.36 -6.86
C THR A 43 1.04 5.54 -5.38
N CYS A 44 1.35 4.53 -4.57
CA CYS A 44 1.15 4.61 -3.12
C CYS A 44 2.01 5.71 -2.47
N ILE A 45 3.31 5.81 -2.81
CA ILE A 45 4.19 6.84 -2.26
C ILE A 45 3.69 8.24 -2.62
N ALA A 46 3.24 8.47 -3.85
CA ALA A 46 2.66 9.76 -4.26
C ALA A 46 1.36 10.10 -3.51
N MET A 47 0.56 9.09 -3.18
CA MET A 47 -0.64 9.24 -2.34
C MET A 47 -0.26 9.61 -0.91
N VAL A 48 0.68 8.89 -0.31
CA VAL A 48 1.21 9.16 1.03
C VAL A 48 1.78 10.58 1.11
N ASP A 49 2.59 10.98 0.13
CA ASP A 49 3.13 12.34 0.01
C ASP A 49 2.02 13.39 -0.02
N ALA A 50 0.97 13.16 -0.83
CA ALA A 50 -0.16 14.09 -0.91
C ALA A 50 -0.93 14.21 0.41
N LEU A 51 -1.20 13.08 1.09
CA LEU A 51 -1.91 13.04 2.38
C LEU A 51 -1.09 13.70 3.50
N MET A 52 0.23 13.45 3.55
CA MET A 52 1.12 14.06 4.53
C MET A 52 1.27 15.57 4.33
N ARG A 53 1.43 16.03 3.08
CA ARG A 53 1.50 17.48 2.78
C ARG A 53 0.18 18.21 3.05
N ALA A 54 -0.94 17.53 2.90
CA ALA A 54 -2.26 18.07 3.25
C ALA A 54 -2.53 18.05 4.76
N GLY A 55 -1.68 17.45 5.58
CA GLY A 55 -1.85 17.32 7.03
C GLY A 55 -2.93 16.32 7.45
N HIS A 56 -3.39 15.46 6.54
CA HIS A 56 -4.38 14.43 6.85
C HIS A 56 -3.77 13.19 7.50
N VAL A 57 -2.48 12.95 7.27
CA VAL A 57 -1.75 11.78 7.75
C VAL A 57 -0.40 12.23 8.31
N GLU A 58 -0.09 11.79 9.52
CA GLU A 58 1.20 12.02 10.17
C GLU A 58 2.07 10.75 10.15
N LYS A 59 1.49 9.60 10.48
CA LYS A 59 2.20 8.31 10.56
C LYS A 59 1.59 7.26 9.65
N VAL A 60 2.42 6.71 8.78
CA VAL A 60 2.03 5.66 7.80
C VAL A 60 2.76 4.37 8.12
N LEU A 61 2.03 3.25 8.08
CA LEU A 61 2.59 1.90 8.08
C LEU A 61 2.46 1.29 6.68
N PHE A 62 3.57 0.85 6.10
CA PHE A 62 3.62 0.08 4.86
C PHE A 62 3.96 -1.38 5.20
N LEU A 63 2.98 -2.26 5.08
CA LEU A 63 3.10 -3.68 5.38
C LEU A 63 3.42 -4.49 4.13
N VAL A 64 4.41 -5.37 4.26
CA VAL A 64 4.86 -6.25 3.20
C VAL A 64 4.98 -7.70 3.70
N ASP A 65 4.97 -8.64 2.77
CA ASP A 65 5.08 -10.06 3.08
C ASP A 65 6.52 -10.49 3.47
N ARG A 66 7.55 -9.90 2.82
CA ARG A 66 8.94 -10.37 2.91
C ARG A 66 9.94 -9.25 3.18
N ILE A 67 11.05 -9.62 3.83
CA ILE A 67 12.15 -8.70 4.12
C ILE A 67 12.68 -8.03 2.83
N ALA A 68 12.81 -8.77 1.73
CA ALA A 68 13.28 -8.20 0.46
C ALA A 68 12.34 -7.08 -0.05
N LEU A 69 11.02 -7.24 0.08
CA LEU A 69 10.04 -6.20 -0.28
C LEU A 69 10.11 -5.00 0.67
N ARG A 70 10.39 -5.24 1.95
CA ARG A 70 10.62 -4.16 2.93
C ARG A 70 11.79 -3.28 2.52
N GLU A 71 12.93 -3.88 2.17
CA GLU A 71 14.11 -3.13 1.73
C GLU A 71 13.85 -2.35 0.43
N GLN A 72 13.14 -2.93 -0.52
CA GLN A 72 12.72 -2.25 -1.75
C GLN A 72 11.79 -1.05 -1.45
N ALA A 73 10.80 -1.23 -0.57
CA ALA A 73 9.90 -0.16 -0.18
C ALA A 73 10.63 0.96 0.57
N LEU A 74 11.54 0.62 1.51
CA LEU A 74 12.39 1.61 2.20
C LEU A 74 13.25 2.41 1.22
N ALA A 75 13.86 1.74 0.22
CA ALA A 75 14.64 2.41 -0.80
C ALA A 75 13.78 3.36 -1.65
N ALA A 76 12.58 2.93 -2.05
CA ALA A 76 11.64 3.75 -2.81
C ALA A 76 11.15 4.97 -2.01
N PHE A 77 10.81 4.80 -0.73
CA PHE A 77 10.47 5.94 0.14
C PHE A 77 11.66 6.90 0.33
N LYS A 78 12.89 6.36 0.44
CA LYS A 78 14.09 7.19 0.52
C LYS A 78 14.33 8.01 -0.75
N GLU A 79 14.08 7.42 -1.91
CA GLU A 79 14.23 8.10 -3.21
C GLU A 79 13.21 9.22 -3.39
N HIS A 80 11.95 8.95 -3.08
CA HIS A 80 10.84 9.84 -3.42
C HIS A 80 10.43 10.80 -2.30
N MET A 81 10.72 10.46 -1.04
CA MET A 81 10.42 11.26 0.15
C MET A 81 11.65 11.33 1.06
N PRO A 82 12.79 11.89 0.59
CA PRO A 82 14.08 11.80 1.30
C PRO A 82 14.08 12.47 2.68
N ASN A 83 13.26 13.47 2.88
CA ASN A 83 13.20 14.27 4.11
C ASN A 83 12.32 13.66 5.20
N GLU A 84 11.49 12.67 4.86
CA GLU A 84 10.61 12.05 5.84
C GLU A 84 11.36 10.99 6.65
N PRO A 85 11.31 11.06 8.00
CA PRO A 85 11.98 10.09 8.87
C PRO A 85 11.30 8.72 8.76
N ARG A 86 12.10 7.67 8.54
CA ARG A 86 11.65 6.29 8.29
C ARG A 86 12.12 5.33 9.37
N TRP A 87 11.36 4.27 9.57
CA TRP A 87 11.72 3.11 10.36
C TRP A 87 11.48 1.82 9.55
N PRO A 88 12.35 0.80 9.68
CA PRO A 88 13.60 0.80 10.42
C PRO A 88 14.73 1.48 9.66
N ASN A 89 15.67 2.07 10.37
CA ASN A 89 16.98 2.40 9.86
C ASN A 89 17.93 1.19 10.01
N VAL A 90 19.10 1.28 9.39
CA VAL A 90 20.13 0.24 9.48
C VAL A 90 20.50 -0.02 10.95
N GLY A 91 20.34 -1.27 11.39
CA GLY A 91 20.66 -1.69 12.77
C GLY A 91 19.59 -1.42 13.81
N GLU A 92 18.51 -0.72 13.50
CA GLU A 92 17.38 -0.51 14.44
C GLU A 92 16.60 -1.83 14.63
N LYS A 93 16.58 -2.34 15.87
CA LYS A 93 15.80 -3.52 16.27
C LYS A 93 14.51 -3.18 16.98
N LEU A 94 14.48 -2.05 17.71
CA LEU A 94 13.31 -1.57 18.42
C LEU A 94 12.57 -0.53 17.59
N ILE A 95 11.24 -0.45 17.77
CA ILE A 95 10.46 0.52 17.06
C ILE A 95 10.69 1.93 17.60
N ALA A 96 11.09 2.84 16.70
CA ALA A 96 11.26 4.26 17.02
C ALA A 96 9.93 4.98 16.81
N LYS A 97 9.35 5.57 17.86
CA LYS A 97 7.99 6.16 17.82
C LYS A 97 7.95 7.57 17.22
N ASP A 98 9.10 8.15 16.92
CA ASP A 98 9.29 9.52 16.39
C ASP A 98 9.38 9.56 14.84
N ARG A 99 9.19 8.45 14.18
CA ARG A 99 9.21 8.36 12.72
C ARG A 99 7.83 8.66 12.12
N ARG A 100 7.82 8.96 10.83
CA ARG A 100 6.58 9.22 10.08
C ARG A 100 6.24 8.09 9.11
N ILE A 101 7.23 7.41 8.56
CA ILE A 101 7.05 6.29 7.64
C ILE A 101 7.61 5.03 8.28
N TYR A 102 6.79 4.01 8.41
CA TYR A 102 7.13 2.70 8.96
C TYR A 102 6.95 1.65 7.87
N VAL A 103 8.00 0.87 7.60
CA VAL A 103 7.94 -0.24 6.66
C VAL A 103 8.27 -1.53 7.40
N ALA A 104 7.31 -2.42 7.50
CA ALA A 104 7.44 -3.63 8.30
C ALA A 104 6.90 -4.86 7.57
N THR A 105 7.40 -6.03 7.98
CA THR A 105 6.74 -7.29 7.66
C THR A 105 5.66 -7.60 8.70
N TYR A 106 4.68 -8.43 8.33
CA TYR A 106 3.62 -8.85 9.25
C TYR A 106 4.14 -9.50 10.52
N PRO A 107 5.10 -10.46 10.46
CA PRO A 107 5.68 -11.03 11.68
C PRO A 107 6.31 -9.98 12.58
N THR A 108 6.97 -8.97 12.00
CA THR A 108 7.56 -7.87 12.76
C THR A 108 6.49 -7.09 13.51
N MET A 109 5.39 -6.72 12.84
CA MET A 109 4.29 -5.98 13.48
C MET A 109 3.59 -6.79 14.55
N LEU A 110 3.33 -8.08 14.33
CA LEU A 110 2.75 -8.95 15.35
C LEU A 110 3.64 -9.05 16.61
N ASN A 111 4.96 -9.16 16.43
CA ASN A 111 5.88 -9.19 17.55
C ASN A 111 5.84 -7.87 18.33
N ILE A 112 5.83 -6.71 17.65
CA ILE A 112 5.70 -5.39 18.29
C ILE A 112 4.37 -5.26 19.04
N MET A 113 3.28 -5.75 18.49
CA MET A 113 1.96 -5.69 19.13
C MET A 113 1.88 -6.57 20.39
N ARG A 114 2.60 -7.68 20.42
CA ARG A 114 2.62 -8.64 21.53
C ARG A 114 3.65 -8.29 22.62
N ASP A 115 4.65 -7.49 22.29
CA ASP A 115 5.67 -7.04 23.23
C ASP A 115 5.17 -5.82 24.01
N GLU A 116 4.97 -5.97 25.33
CA GLU A 116 4.46 -4.90 26.20
C GLU A 116 5.30 -3.62 26.16
N ALA A 117 6.63 -3.77 26.02
CA ALA A 117 7.56 -2.64 25.99
C ALA A 117 7.51 -1.86 24.68
N GLN A 118 7.17 -2.52 23.58
CA GLN A 118 7.16 -1.93 22.23
C GLN A 118 5.75 -1.65 21.71
N ARG A 119 4.72 -2.15 22.38
CA ARG A 119 3.34 -2.03 21.93
C ARG A 119 2.97 -0.60 21.57
N LEU A 120 2.37 -0.45 20.41
CA LEU A 120 1.84 0.80 19.90
C LEU A 120 0.36 0.92 20.27
N SER A 121 -0.14 2.14 20.37
CA SER A 121 -1.57 2.37 20.55
C SER A 121 -2.36 1.95 19.30
N PRO A 122 -3.63 1.53 19.42
CA PRO A 122 -4.48 1.26 18.25
C PRO A 122 -4.65 2.45 17.28
N HIS A 123 -4.38 3.66 17.73
CA HIS A 123 -4.44 4.90 16.94
C HIS A 123 -3.06 5.46 16.60
N PHE A 124 -2.02 4.63 16.63
CA PHE A 124 -0.65 5.10 16.38
C PHE A 124 -0.41 5.46 14.91
N PHE A 125 -1.05 4.72 13.99
CA PHE A 125 -0.96 4.99 12.55
C PHE A 125 -2.25 5.66 12.06
N ASP A 126 -2.10 6.63 11.16
CA ASP A 126 -3.23 7.30 10.50
C ASP A 126 -3.60 6.62 9.18
N PHE A 127 -2.65 5.90 8.58
CA PHE A 127 -2.82 5.22 7.31
C PHE A 127 -1.98 3.94 7.25
N ILE A 128 -2.59 2.83 6.86
CA ILE A 128 -1.91 1.55 6.66
C ILE A 128 -2.04 1.13 5.21
N VAL A 129 -0.91 0.82 4.59
CA VAL A 129 -0.83 0.22 3.26
C VAL A 129 -0.40 -1.23 3.37
N VAL A 130 -1.12 -2.09 2.67
CA VAL A 130 -0.87 -3.54 2.60
C VAL A 130 -0.47 -3.88 1.17
N ASP A 131 0.80 -4.18 0.95
CA ASP A 131 1.29 -4.62 -0.36
C ASP A 131 1.10 -6.12 -0.55
N GLU A 132 0.74 -6.53 -1.77
CA GLU A 132 0.44 -7.92 -2.12
C GLU A 132 -0.66 -8.54 -1.25
N SER A 133 -1.77 -7.82 -1.08
CA SER A 133 -2.90 -8.15 -0.17
C SER A 133 -3.68 -9.43 -0.54
N HIS A 134 -3.36 -10.09 -1.65
CA HIS A 134 -4.06 -11.29 -2.16
C HIS A 134 -3.54 -12.61 -1.61
N ARG A 135 -2.41 -12.61 -0.90
CA ARG A 135 -1.80 -13.86 -0.43
C ARG A 135 -2.42 -14.35 0.88
N SER A 136 -2.47 -15.66 1.04
CA SER A 136 -3.11 -16.48 2.08
C SER A 136 -2.72 -16.19 3.56
N ILE A 137 -2.37 -14.96 3.88
CA ILE A 137 -2.00 -14.51 5.22
C ILE A 137 -3.20 -13.81 5.89
N TYR A 138 -4.42 -14.07 5.40
CA TYR A 138 -5.67 -13.46 5.85
C TYR A 138 -5.79 -13.38 7.38
N ASN A 139 -5.50 -14.49 8.09
CA ASN A 139 -5.57 -14.49 9.56
C ASN A 139 -4.57 -13.52 10.20
N THR A 140 -3.36 -13.43 9.65
CA THR A 140 -2.30 -12.57 10.17
C THR A 140 -2.57 -11.09 9.83
N PHE A 141 -3.05 -10.80 8.62
CA PHE A 141 -3.46 -9.46 8.22
C PHE A 141 -4.64 -8.99 9.06
N GLY A 142 -5.64 -9.82 9.24
CA GLY A 142 -6.81 -9.52 10.04
C GLY A 142 -6.46 -9.14 11.48
N GLU A 143 -5.46 -9.79 12.10
CA GLU A 143 -5.00 -9.45 13.46
C GLU A 143 -4.38 -8.04 13.50
N VAL A 144 -3.48 -7.72 12.55
CA VAL A 144 -2.82 -6.40 12.50
C VAL A 144 -3.82 -5.29 12.15
N LEU A 145 -4.61 -5.48 11.07
CA LEU A 145 -5.58 -4.47 10.63
C LEU A 145 -6.74 -4.31 11.62
N GLY A 146 -7.16 -5.39 12.27
CA GLY A 146 -8.19 -5.34 13.31
C GLY A 146 -7.74 -4.62 14.58
N TYR A 147 -6.43 -4.61 14.87
CA TYR A 147 -5.87 -3.90 16.01
C TYR A 147 -5.83 -2.38 15.78
N PHE A 148 -5.31 -1.94 14.65
CA PHE A 148 -5.18 -0.51 14.36
C PHE A 148 -6.50 0.06 13.82
N LYS A 149 -6.92 1.19 14.39
CA LYS A 149 -8.17 1.90 14.04
C LYS A 149 -7.87 3.06 13.08
N THR A 150 -7.61 2.73 11.83
CA THR A 150 -7.08 3.67 10.84
C THR A 150 -7.70 3.47 9.45
N VAL A 151 -7.28 4.27 8.49
CA VAL A 151 -7.59 4.08 7.07
C VAL A 151 -6.65 3.01 6.50
N THR A 152 -7.20 2.06 5.76
CA THR A 152 -6.45 0.95 5.17
C THR A 152 -6.52 0.93 3.64
N LEU A 153 -5.39 0.65 3.01
CA LEU A 153 -5.25 0.52 1.56
C LEU A 153 -4.59 -0.80 1.21
N GLY A 154 -5.31 -1.70 0.54
CA GLY A 154 -4.74 -2.89 -0.09
C GLY A 154 -4.21 -2.57 -1.49
N LEU A 155 -3.02 -3.09 -1.79
CA LEU A 155 -2.43 -3.10 -3.13
C LEU A 155 -2.32 -4.55 -3.60
N THR A 156 -2.78 -4.84 -4.80
CA THR A 156 -2.61 -6.17 -5.40
C THR A 156 -2.39 -6.08 -6.91
N ALA A 157 -1.64 -7.05 -7.45
CA ALA A 157 -1.51 -7.25 -8.88
C ALA A 157 -2.47 -8.32 -9.41
N THR A 158 -3.12 -9.07 -8.53
CA THR A 158 -4.05 -10.13 -8.91
C THR A 158 -5.25 -9.53 -9.65
N PRO A 159 -5.61 -10.04 -10.84
CA PRO A 159 -6.80 -9.60 -11.55
C PRO A 159 -8.07 -9.73 -10.70
N THR A 160 -9.03 -8.85 -10.89
CA THR A 160 -10.24 -8.74 -10.05
C THR A 160 -11.06 -10.03 -10.01
N ASP A 161 -11.12 -10.77 -11.11
CA ASP A 161 -11.83 -12.04 -11.26
C ASP A 161 -11.16 -13.22 -10.52
N ILE A 162 -9.90 -13.06 -10.08
CA ILE A 162 -9.11 -14.07 -9.37
C ILE A 162 -8.92 -13.70 -7.89
N ILE A 163 -9.31 -12.50 -7.49
CA ILE A 163 -9.17 -12.05 -6.10
C ILE A 163 -10.07 -12.91 -5.20
N ASP A 164 -9.46 -13.43 -4.12
CA ASP A 164 -10.19 -14.18 -3.10
C ASP A 164 -11.27 -13.29 -2.45
N HIS A 165 -12.46 -13.88 -2.25
CA HIS A 165 -13.58 -13.25 -1.56
C HIS A 165 -13.18 -12.65 -0.20
N ASN A 166 -12.27 -13.32 0.52
CA ASN A 166 -11.75 -12.83 1.79
C ASN A 166 -10.99 -11.49 1.67
N THR A 167 -10.30 -11.24 0.55
CA THR A 167 -9.63 -9.97 0.30
C THR A 167 -10.65 -8.84 0.14
N PHE A 168 -11.73 -9.07 -0.60
CA PHE A 168 -12.81 -8.08 -0.72
C PHE A 168 -13.48 -7.81 0.62
N GLN A 169 -13.70 -8.84 1.44
CA GLN A 169 -14.25 -8.68 2.79
C GLN A 169 -13.31 -7.87 3.69
N LEU A 170 -11.99 -8.15 3.63
CA LEU A 170 -10.99 -7.46 4.45
C LEU A 170 -10.94 -5.95 4.18
N PHE A 171 -11.14 -5.55 2.93
CA PHE A 171 -11.15 -4.14 2.52
C PHE A 171 -12.56 -3.58 2.31
N HIS A 172 -13.59 -4.25 2.84
CA HIS A 172 -15.00 -3.84 2.78
C HIS A 172 -15.43 -3.38 1.37
N CYS A 173 -14.93 -4.07 0.33
CA CYS A 173 -15.32 -3.81 -1.05
C CYS A 173 -16.76 -4.30 -1.27
N GLU A 174 -17.70 -3.36 -1.30
CA GLU A 174 -19.10 -3.62 -1.63
C GLU A 174 -19.18 -4.18 -3.05
N ASP A 175 -20.08 -5.16 -3.27
CA ASP A 175 -20.33 -5.80 -4.56
C ASP A 175 -19.11 -6.50 -5.20
N GLY A 176 -18.04 -6.79 -4.44
CA GLY A 176 -16.83 -7.42 -4.95
C GLY A 176 -16.04 -6.56 -5.95
N LEU A 177 -16.22 -5.24 -5.91
CA LEU A 177 -15.50 -4.31 -6.77
C LEU A 177 -14.40 -3.58 -6.01
N PRO A 178 -13.16 -3.52 -6.55
CA PRO A 178 -12.10 -2.73 -5.95
C PRO A 178 -12.39 -1.22 -6.08
N THR A 179 -11.75 -0.41 -5.25
CA THR A 179 -11.81 1.06 -5.35
C THR A 179 -11.34 1.56 -6.71
N PHE A 180 -10.31 0.91 -7.27
CA PHE A 180 -9.79 1.19 -8.60
C PHE A 180 -9.11 -0.05 -9.16
N ALA A 181 -9.26 -0.29 -10.45
CA ALA A 181 -8.56 -1.34 -11.18
C ALA A 181 -7.85 -0.76 -12.41
N TYR A 182 -6.65 -1.26 -12.68
CA TYR A 182 -5.90 -1.03 -13.92
C TYR A 182 -5.23 -2.33 -14.33
N THR A 183 -5.81 -2.96 -15.35
CA THR A 183 -5.46 -4.30 -15.76
C THR A 183 -4.19 -4.34 -16.63
N PHE A 184 -3.65 -5.53 -16.82
CA PHE A 184 -2.55 -5.75 -17.76
C PHE A 184 -2.96 -5.39 -19.20
N GLU A 185 -4.18 -5.76 -19.60
CA GLU A 185 -4.71 -5.46 -20.95
C GLU A 185 -4.82 -3.95 -21.18
N GLU A 186 -5.33 -3.20 -20.21
CA GLU A 186 -5.38 -1.74 -20.29
C GLU A 186 -3.98 -1.14 -20.45
N ALA A 187 -3.00 -1.67 -19.69
CA ALA A 187 -1.63 -1.17 -19.74
C ALA A 187 -0.90 -1.45 -21.06
N VAL A 188 -1.19 -2.59 -21.69
CA VAL A 188 -0.65 -2.97 -23.01
C VAL A 188 -1.34 -2.20 -24.13
N ASN A 189 -2.66 -2.03 -24.06
CA ASN A 189 -3.46 -1.39 -25.09
C ASN A 189 -3.48 0.15 -25.01
N ASN A 190 -2.87 0.71 -23.97
CA ASN A 190 -2.77 2.18 -23.83
C ASN A 190 -1.92 2.77 -24.95
N VAL A 191 -2.15 4.04 -25.31
CA VAL A 191 -1.39 4.76 -26.35
C VAL A 191 -0.68 5.97 -25.73
N PRO A 192 0.66 5.95 -25.58
CA PRO A 192 1.58 4.82 -25.82
C PRO A 192 1.42 3.71 -24.76
N PRO A 193 1.77 2.45 -25.08
CA PRO A 193 1.64 1.33 -24.13
C PRO A 193 2.58 1.50 -22.93
N TYR A 194 2.08 1.16 -21.75
CA TYR A 194 2.87 1.20 -20.50
C TYR A 194 3.52 -0.15 -20.17
N LEU A 195 2.98 -1.24 -20.71
CA LEU A 195 3.55 -2.59 -20.61
C LEU A 195 3.65 -3.21 -22.00
N CYS A 196 4.67 -4.07 -22.18
CA CYS A 196 4.81 -4.88 -23.40
C CYS A 196 3.93 -6.12 -23.30
N ASN A 197 3.35 -6.51 -24.42
CA ASN A 197 2.70 -7.81 -24.52
C ASN A 197 3.76 -8.94 -24.45
N PHE A 198 3.45 -10.05 -23.77
CA PHE A 198 4.36 -11.17 -23.74
C PHE A 198 4.14 -12.07 -24.96
N GLN A 199 5.25 -12.48 -25.56
CA GLN A 199 5.23 -13.53 -26.57
C GLN A 199 5.55 -14.86 -25.87
N VAL A 200 4.65 -15.84 -26.02
CA VAL A 200 4.92 -17.22 -25.61
C VAL A 200 5.83 -17.83 -26.67
N MET A 201 7.12 -17.94 -26.38
CA MET A 201 8.00 -18.78 -27.19
C MET A 201 7.72 -20.24 -26.82
N LYS A 202 7.17 -21.01 -27.77
CA LYS A 202 7.20 -22.48 -27.67
C LYS A 202 8.66 -22.93 -27.85
N ILE A 203 9.23 -23.51 -26.81
CA ILE A 203 10.48 -24.26 -26.88
C ILE A 203 10.16 -25.66 -27.36
#